data_aa91d895ebac2e2189476513b30e385f
#
_entry.id   aa91d895ebac2e2189476513b30e385f
#
_cell.length_a   1.000
_cell.length_b   1.000
_cell.length_c   1.000
_cell.angle_alpha   90.00
_cell.angle_beta   90.00
_cell.angle_gamma   90.00
#
_symmetry.space_group_name_H-M   'P 1'
#
loop_
_entity.id
_entity.type
_entity.pdbx_description
1 polymer ?
#
loop_
_entity_poly.entity_id
_entity_poly.type
_entity_poly.pdbx_seq_one_letter_code
_entity_poly.pdbx_strand_id
1 'polypeptide(L)'
;MTADELRAALEVELAWRQEELAFFKNQLSDITEENKNKYRKCLVLILYSHLEGYIKICLQTYVQYINSQGLTRRDVNTGLMVASMHKEFIAYENLDRKCEIFRKELPDDARLHRLYRRVDFMEKVEDFK
;
A
#
# COMPACT_ATOMS: atom_id res chain seq x y z
N MET A 1 15.79 3.68 3.52
CA MET A 1 15.34 4.12 2.18
C MET A 1 15.28 5.64 2.15
N THR A 2 15.90 6.27 1.18
CA THR A 2 15.83 7.71 0.93
C THR A 2 14.64 8.05 0.02
N ALA A 3 14.27 9.33 -0.08
CA ALA A 3 13.23 9.78 -1.00
C ALA A 3 13.61 9.54 -2.47
N ASP A 4 14.89 9.64 -2.81
CA ASP A 4 15.37 9.38 -4.17
C ASP A 4 15.34 7.89 -4.50
N GLU A 5 15.67 7.01 -3.56
CA GLU A 5 15.51 5.55 -3.72
C GLU A 5 14.04 5.16 -3.89
N LEU A 6 13.13 5.78 -3.14
CA LEU A 6 11.69 5.60 -3.32
C LEU A 6 11.27 5.99 -4.73
N ARG A 7 11.66 7.18 -5.18
CA ARG A 7 11.33 7.67 -6.53
C ARG A 7 11.87 6.73 -7.60
N ALA A 8 13.14 6.34 -7.51
CA ALA A 8 13.77 5.45 -8.47
C ALA A 8 13.04 4.07 -8.54
N ALA A 9 12.64 3.52 -7.40
CA ALA A 9 11.88 2.27 -7.36
C ALA A 9 10.53 2.40 -8.08
N LEU A 10 9.81 3.51 -7.86
CA LEU A 10 8.52 3.75 -8.52
C LEU A 10 8.66 4.00 -10.03
N GLU A 11 9.73 4.68 -10.45
CA GLU A 11 10.03 4.91 -11.88
C GLU A 11 10.34 3.60 -12.61
N VAL A 12 11.11 2.71 -12.00
CA VAL A 12 11.39 1.37 -12.56
C VAL A 12 10.10 0.57 -12.73
N GLU A 13 9.23 0.58 -11.72
CA GLU A 13 7.94 -0.12 -11.77
C GLU A 13 7.00 0.46 -12.84
N LEU A 14 7.04 1.76 -13.05
CA LEU A 14 6.23 2.41 -14.09
C LEU A 14 6.78 2.11 -15.50
N ALA A 15 8.09 2.17 -15.68
CA ALA A 15 8.75 2.06 -16.98
C ALA A 15 8.45 0.72 -17.68
N TRP A 16 8.69 -0.40 -17.00
CA TRP A 16 8.44 -1.71 -17.60
C TRP A 16 6.95 -1.95 -17.91
N ARG A 17 6.04 -1.42 -17.09
CA ARG A 17 4.59 -1.52 -17.34
C ARG A 17 4.17 -0.71 -18.56
N GLN A 18 4.73 0.47 -18.72
CA GLN A 18 4.50 1.30 -19.91
C GLN A 18 5.03 0.63 -21.17
N GLU A 19 6.20 0.01 -21.11
CA GLU A 19 6.79 -0.74 -22.22
C GLU A 19 5.88 -1.91 -22.64
N GLU A 20 5.42 -2.69 -21.67
CA GLU A 20 4.54 -3.84 -21.95
C GLU A 20 3.18 -3.39 -22.50
N LEU A 21 2.57 -2.35 -21.93
CA LEU A 21 1.33 -1.78 -22.45
C LEU A 21 1.49 -1.23 -23.87
N ALA A 22 2.60 -0.58 -24.16
CA ALA A 22 2.91 -0.10 -25.52
C ALA A 22 3.06 -1.26 -26.50
N PHE A 23 3.74 -2.34 -26.09
CA PHE A 23 3.85 -3.55 -26.90
C PHE A 23 2.46 -4.11 -27.27
N PHE A 24 1.60 -4.35 -26.29
CA PHE A 24 0.25 -4.88 -26.55
C PHE A 24 -0.60 -3.92 -27.37
N LYS A 25 -0.49 -2.61 -27.13
CA LYS A 25 -1.21 -1.61 -27.94
C LYS A 25 -0.77 -1.64 -29.41
N ASN A 26 0.52 -1.79 -29.68
CA ASN A 26 1.06 -1.83 -31.03
C ASN A 26 0.60 -3.08 -31.82
N GLN A 27 0.35 -4.19 -31.13
CA GLN A 27 -0.20 -5.40 -31.78
C GLN A 27 -1.60 -5.19 -32.36
N LEU A 28 -2.32 -4.15 -31.95
CA LEU A 28 -3.67 -3.87 -32.44
C LEU A 28 -3.72 -3.64 -33.96
N SER A 29 -2.64 -3.14 -34.55
CA SER A 29 -2.53 -2.95 -36.00
C SER A 29 -2.52 -4.26 -36.79
N ASP A 30 -2.04 -5.34 -36.21
CA ASP A 30 -1.89 -6.65 -36.82
C ASP A 30 -3.14 -7.52 -36.62
N ILE A 31 -4.10 -7.06 -35.83
CA ILE A 31 -5.36 -7.75 -35.58
C ILE A 31 -6.36 -7.46 -36.70
N THR A 32 -7.02 -8.53 -37.22
CA THR A 32 -8.07 -8.40 -38.23
C THR A 32 -9.26 -7.59 -37.72
N GLU A 33 -9.95 -6.86 -38.57
CA GLU A 33 -11.10 -6.01 -38.18
C GLU A 33 -12.16 -6.78 -37.41
N GLU A 34 -12.43 -8.03 -37.74
CA GLU A 34 -13.37 -8.88 -37.03
C GLU A 34 -12.97 -9.12 -35.57
N ASN A 35 -11.68 -9.20 -35.27
CA ASN A 35 -11.17 -9.53 -33.96
C ASN A 35 -10.75 -8.29 -33.15
N LYS A 36 -10.71 -7.08 -33.73
CA LYS A 36 -10.29 -5.86 -33.07
C LYS A 36 -11.07 -5.58 -31.78
N ASN A 37 -12.38 -5.77 -31.79
CA ASN A 37 -13.19 -5.54 -30.60
C ASN A 37 -12.90 -6.54 -29.47
N LYS A 38 -12.63 -7.78 -29.80
CA LYS A 38 -12.24 -8.81 -28.83
C LYS A 38 -10.88 -8.45 -28.22
N TYR A 39 -9.93 -8.04 -29.07
CA TYR A 39 -8.60 -7.64 -28.63
C TYR A 39 -8.62 -6.39 -27.74
N ARG A 40 -9.43 -5.38 -28.09
CA ARG A 40 -9.63 -4.20 -27.26
C ARG A 40 -10.13 -4.53 -25.86
N LYS A 41 -11.03 -5.50 -25.73
CA LYS A 41 -11.48 -5.98 -24.40
C LYS A 41 -10.32 -6.60 -23.62
N CYS A 42 -9.44 -7.36 -24.27
CA CYS A 42 -8.23 -7.88 -23.63
C CYS A 42 -7.28 -6.76 -23.20
N LEU A 43 -7.09 -5.72 -24.02
CA LEU A 43 -6.28 -4.55 -23.66
C LEU A 43 -6.81 -3.84 -22.42
N VAL A 44 -8.12 -3.72 -22.27
CA VAL A 44 -8.73 -3.14 -21.07
C VAL A 44 -8.41 -3.97 -19.83
N LEU A 45 -8.47 -5.29 -19.92
CA LEU A 45 -8.12 -6.19 -18.81
C LEU A 45 -6.63 -6.09 -18.44
N ILE A 46 -5.76 -6.04 -19.44
CA ILE A 46 -4.32 -5.87 -19.26
C ILE A 46 -4.04 -4.52 -18.58
N LEU A 47 -4.64 -3.44 -19.08
CA LEU A 47 -4.51 -2.10 -18.50
C LEU A 47 -4.96 -2.07 -17.04
N TYR A 48 -6.10 -2.68 -16.73
CA TYR A 48 -6.60 -2.77 -15.37
C TYR A 48 -5.63 -3.53 -14.46
N SER A 49 -5.12 -4.67 -14.91
CA SER A 49 -4.14 -5.46 -14.15
C SER A 49 -2.86 -4.69 -13.86
N HIS A 50 -2.34 -3.94 -14.85
CA HIS A 50 -1.16 -3.09 -14.65
C HIS A 50 -1.43 -1.94 -13.67
N LEU A 51 -2.61 -1.30 -13.79
CA LEU A 51 -3.00 -0.23 -12.88
C LEU A 51 -3.10 -0.71 -11.44
N GLU A 52 -3.82 -1.81 -11.21
CA GLU A 52 -3.96 -2.41 -9.89
C GLU A 52 -2.60 -2.81 -9.30
N GLY A 53 -1.79 -3.52 -10.09
CA GLY A 53 -0.45 -3.95 -9.67
C GLY A 53 0.47 -2.77 -9.37
N TYR A 54 0.42 -1.69 -10.16
CA TYR A 54 1.21 -0.50 -9.92
C TYR A 54 0.79 0.22 -8.63
N ILE A 55 -0.51 0.44 -8.42
CA ILE A 55 -1.03 1.05 -7.19
C ILE A 55 -0.59 0.25 -5.96
N LYS A 56 -0.70 -1.08 -6.03
CA LYS A 56 -0.29 -1.97 -4.93
C LYS A 56 1.21 -1.80 -4.60
N ILE A 57 2.07 -1.84 -5.59
CA ILE A 57 3.52 -1.66 -5.40
C ILE A 57 3.84 -0.26 -4.89
N CYS A 58 3.20 0.79 -5.41
CA CYS A 58 3.39 2.15 -4.92
C CYS A 58 3.07 2.26 -3.42
N LEU A 59 1.95 1.71 -2.98
CA LEU A 59 1.56 1.72 -1.58
C LEU A 59 2.54 0.92 -0.72
N GLN A 60 2.96 -0.25 -1.17
CA GLN A 60 3.93 -1.09 -0.46
C GLN A 60 5.28 -0.38 -0.30
N THR A 61 5.80 0.17 -1.38
CA THR A 61 7.09 0.87 -1.37
C THR A 61 7.04 2.14 -0.52
N TYR A 62 5.92 2.87 -0.58
CA TYR A 62 5.70 4.02 0.28
C TYR A 62 5.65 3.67 1.76
N VAL A 63 4.95 2.59 2.12
CA VAL A 63 4.91 2.09 3.50
C VAL A 63 6.31 1.69 3.99
N GLN A 64 7.09 1.01 3.15
CA GLN A 64 8.48 0.67 3.47
C GLN A 64 9.34 1.92 3.69
N TYR A 65 9.14 2.96 2.85
CA TYR A 65 9.80 4.24 3.03
C TYR A 65 9.45 4.87 4.38
N ILE A 66 8.17 4.98 4.73
CA ILE A 66 7.74 5.53 6.02
C ILE A 66 8.34 4.74 7.19
N ASN A 67 8.30 3.40 7.13
CA ASN A 67 8.88 2.56 8.17
C ASN A 67 10.39 2.80 8.34
N SER A 68 11.11 3.02 7.23
CA SER A 68 12.55 3.27 7.24
C SER A 68 12.94 4.63 7.84
N GLN A 69 12.01 5.59 7.91
CA GLN A 69 12.29 6.92 8.48
C GLN A 69 12.37 6.91 10.01
N GLY A 70 11.89 5.85 10.67
CA GLY A 70 11.90 5.76 12.13
C GLY A 70 11.05 6.83 12.84
N LEU A 71 10.05 7.38 12.15
CA LEU A 71 9.16 8.40 12.69
C LEU A 71 8.30 7.85 13.83
N THR A 72 8.00 8.69 14.81
CA THR A 72 7.02 8.36 15.83
C THR A 72 5.61 8.76 15.37
N ARG A 73 4.59 8.20 16.00
CA ARG A 73 3.19 8.57 15.70
C ARG A 73 2.89 10.05 15.94
N ARG A 74 3.67 10.69 16.80
CA ARG A 74 3.58 12.13 17.08
C ARG A 74 4.08 12.99 15.92
N ASP A 75 5.05 12.48 15.16
CA ASP A 75 5.73 13.23 14.09
C ASP A 75 4.99 13.15 12.75
N VAL A 76 3.96 12.33 12.65
CA VAL A 76 3.20 12.12 11.42
C VAL A 76 1.82 12.75 11.50
N ASN A 77 1.19 12.94 10.32
CA ASN A 77 -0.17 13.44 10.29
C ASN A 77 -1.18 12.42 10.88
N THR A 78 -2.36 12.91 11.24
CA THR A 78 -3.41 12.10 11.89
C THR A 78 -3.79 10.87 11.07
N GLY A 79 -3.84 10.97 9.73
CA GLY A 79 -4.18 9.84 8.86
C GLY A 79 -3.17 8.70 8.96
N LEU A 80 -1.87 9.00 8.90
CA LEU A 80 -0.81 8.01 9.06
C LEU A 80 -0.76 7.46 10.50
N MET A 81 -0.99 8.31 11.49
CA MET A 81 -1.08 7.89 12.89
C MET A 81 -2.20 6.86 13.07
N VAL A 82 -3.40 7.17 12.62
CA VAL A 82 -4.57 6.26 12.71
C VAL A 82 -4.32 4.97 11.92
N ALA A 83 -3.82 5.07 10.70
CA ALA A 83 -3.49 3.90 9.89
C ALA A 83 -2.46 2.99 10.57
N SER A 84 -1.46 3.55 11.27
CA SER A 84 -0.48 2.78 12.04
C SER A 84 -1.04 2.08 13.28
N MET A 85 -2.27 2.41 13.69
CA MET A 85 -2.97 1.85 14.85
C MET A 85 -4.01 0.78 14.46
N HIS A 86 -3.93 0.24 13.26
CA HIS A 86 -4.91 -0.73 12.77
C HIS A 86 -5.05 -1.97 13.68
N LYS A 87 -3.94 -2.48 14.21
CA LYS A 87 -3.98 -3.60 15.16
C LYS A 87 -4.76 -3.27 16.44
N GLU A 88 -4.58 -2.07 16.94
CA GLU A 88 -5.30 -1.60 18.12
C GLU A 88 -6.80 -1.48 17.82
N PHE A 89 -7.18 -1.04 16.61
CA PHE A 89 -8.58 -0.99 16.21
C PHE A 89 -9.19 -2.38 16.04
N ILE A 90 -8.49 -3.32 15.37
CA ILE A 90 -8.96 -4.72 15.27
C ILE A 90 -9.10 -5.34 16.66
N ALA A 91 -8.13 -5.13 17.54
CA ALA A 91 -8.20 -5.63 18.91
C ALA A 91 -9.37 -5.00 19.69
N TYR A 92 -9.72 -3.75 19.39
CA TYR A 92 -10.88 -3.08 19.97
C TYR A 92 -12.21 -3.64 19.46
N GLU A 93 -12.30 -4.05 18.22
CA GLU A 93 -13.48 -4.67 17.62
C GLU A 93 -13.72 -6.08 18.18
N ASN A 94 -12.67 -6.78 18.60
CA ASN A 94 -12.76 -8.09 19.20
C ASN A 94 -13.12 -7.96 20.70
N LEU A 95 -14.34 -8.38 21.08
CA LEU A 95 -14.87 -8.23 22.43
C LEU A 95 -14.00 -8.87 23.52
N ASP A 96 -13.40 -10.02 23.25
CA ASP A 96 -12.54 -10.73 24.21
C ASP A 96 -11.23 -9.99 24.46
N ARG A 97 -10.62 -9.46 23.41
CA ARG A 97 -9.40 -8.64 23.49
C ARG A 97 -9.68 -7.24 24.04
N LYS A 98 -10.86 -6.71 23.80
CA LYS A 98 -11.30 -5.43 24.34
C LYS A 98 -11.21 -5.38 25.85
N CYS A 99 -11.66 -6.46 26.52
CA CYS A 99 -11.55 -6.60 27.97
C CYS A 99 -10.10 -6.62 28.44
N GLU A 100 -9.19 -7.28 27.73
CA GLU A 100 -7.77 -7.31 28.07
C GLU A 100 -7.09 -5.95 27.90
N ILE A 101 -7.40 -5.23 26.82
CA ILE A 101 -6.86 -3.89 26.57
C ILE A 101 -7.29 -2.91 27.66
N PHE A 102 -8.58 -2.92 28.02
CA PHE A 102 -9.10 -2.06 29.06
C PHE A 102 -8.65 -2.46 30.48
N ARG A 103 -8.37 -3.75 30.72
CA ARG A 103 -7.86 -4.23 32.01
C ARG A 103 -6.38 -3.94 32.21
N LYS A 104 -5.58 -3.96 31.13
CA LYS A 104 -4.13 -3.66 31.17
C LYS A 104 -3.84 -2.19 31.06
N GLU A 105 -4.78 -1.40 30.59
CA GLU A 105 -4.64 0.02 30.40
C GLU A 105 -5.17 0.80 31.55
N LEU A 106 -4.32 1.01 32.39
CA LEU A 106 -4.23 2.20 33.18
C LEU A 106 -2.78 2.50 33.20
N PRO A 107 -2.45 3.63 33.21
CA PRO A 107 -2.98 4.94 33.09
C PRO A 107 -2.25 5.74 32.01
N ASP A 108 -2.19 7.05 32.11
CA ASP A 108 -1.62 8.05 31.20
C ASP A 108 -0.31 7.71 30.48
N ASP A 109 0.53 6.83 31.05
CA ASP A 109 1.77 6.32 30.44
C ASP A 109 1.53 5.48 29.18
N ALA A 110 0.46 4.70 29.12
CA ALA A 110 0.15 3.89 27.94
C ALA A 110 -0.26 4.77 26.73
N ARG A 111 -0.91 5.92 26.98
CA ARG A 111 -1.22 6.92 25.94
C ARG A 111 0.05 7.57 25.41
N LEU A 112 0.98 7.92 26.28
CA LEU A 112 2.27 8.49 25.92
C LEU A 112 3.10 7.49 25.11
N HIS A 113 3.19 6.23 25.53
CA HIS A 113 3.87 5.18 24.80
C HIS A 113 3.32 4.98 23.38
N ARG A 114 2.02 5.10 23.17
CA ARG A 114 1.41 5.00 21.83
C ARG A 114 1.80 6.14 20.92
N LEU A 115 1.92 7.36 21.44
CA LEU A 115 2.34 8.53 20.67
C LEU A 115 3.80 8.45 20.25
N TYR A 116 4.66 7.85 21.09
CA TYR A 116 6.09 7.71 20.84
C TYR A 116 6.46 6.40 20.10
N ARG A 117 5.50 5.50 19.90
CA ARG A 117 5.74 4.27 19.13
C ARG A 117 6.02 4.62 17.68
N ARG A 118 7.00 3.93 17.10
CA ARG A 118 7.32 4.10 15.68
C ARG A 118 6.15 3.70 14.80
N VAL A 119 5.98 4.42 13.70
CA VAL A 119 5.05 4.04 12.64
C VAL A 119 5.61 2.79 11.96
N ASP A 120 4.86 1.70 12.05
CA ASP A 120 5.20 0.42 11.44
C ASP A 120 3.97 -0.17 10.76
N PHE A 121 4.08 -0.40 9.46
CA PHE A 121 3.03 -0.93 8.60
C PHE A 121 3.36 -2.33 8.05
N MET A 122 4.52 -2.91 8.39
CA MET A 122 5.02 -4.15 7.78
C MET A 122 4.00 -5.30 7.85
N GLU A 123 3.33 -5.44 8.96
CA GLU A 123 2.33 -6.51 9.15
C GLU A 123 1.01 -6.27 8.41
N LYS A 124 0.78 -5.05 7.91
CA LYS A 124 -0.44 -4.71 7.17
C LYS A 124 -0.34 -4.97 5.69
N VAL A 125 0.85 -4.96 5.16
CA VAL A 125 1.09 -5.20 3.73
C VAL A 125 0.86 -6.66 3.37
N GLU A 126 1.09 -7.58 4.31
CA GLU A 126 0.83 -9.01 4.12
C GLU A 126 -0.66 -9.36 4.23
N ASP A 127 -1.44 -8.61 5.00
CA ASP A 127 -2.88 -8.83 5.18
C ASP A 127 -3.71 -8.37 3.97
N PHE A 128 -3.12 -7.66 3.02
CA PHE A 128 -3.76 -7.25 1.76
C PHE A 128 -3.60 -8.30 0.61
N LYS A 129 -3.19 -9.51 0.92
CA LYS A 129 -3.24 -10.65 0.01
C LYS A 129 -4.61 -11.31 0.15
#